data_f1c7fba292dcfa761cecdadbbb7ce064
#
_entry.id   f1c7fba292dcfa761cecdadbbb7ce064
#
_cell.length_a   1.000
_cell.length_b   1.000
_cell.length_c   1.000
_cell.angle_alpha   90.00
_cell.angle_beta   90.00
_cell.angle_gamma   90.00
#
_symmetry.space_group_name_H-M   'P 1'
#
loop_
_entity.id
_entity.type
_entity.pdbx_description
1 polymer ?
#
loop_
_entity_poly.entity_id
_entity_poly.type
_entity_poly.pdbx_seq_one_letter_code
_entity_poly.pdbx_strand_id
1 'polypeptide(L)'
;MFRCVHVGAAHAAHMTPITILLVEISQQTREFIRNHRTDDVRDLALHAKRTPDLDLPWALDQIAGWQTARSKLPRWADTDGIIYPPHLSMEQCSSEPTARYKAELAARLMASDGAPAQSDATAHAQSEQSDEPTVPTTPTDTAAPAPRRGRLIDLTGGFGVDFSTMARDFAQAVYVERQPDLCAIARHNLDLLGLGDAQVVNADAASFLATAEDADIIVIDPARRDEHGGRTFAIADCTPDILGMLDLLTAKAGHVLVKLSPMLDWHKAVEDCRGTVQEVHIVAVANECKELLLVLRGRPDAVPVEDAPVTVHCVNITARGTERFTVVADATGVHSVGTARHSDGAATGTTNIESANDGEALAGSADGAATGVTAGGTVAEDSSTTDADGDPVSHADDGLPFRYLYEPNAAMMKAGCFAALSSAFGVPQLAPNSHLFVSDTPVEGFPGRAFRVDAIMTMGKKDLKRGLSGLTHANIATRNFPMSVNQLRSKLRLQDGGDAYLFATTDRNARRIIIRATHL
;
A
#
# COMPACT_ATOMS: atom_id res chain seq x y z
N MET A 1 -14.94 -55.93 -38.16
CA MET A 1 -13.66 -55.61 -38.81
C MET A 1 -13.66 -54.12 -39.12
N PHE A 2 -13.32 -53.26 -38.15
CA PHE A 2 -12.93 -51.87 -38.40
C PHE A 2 -12.01 -51.43 -37.24
N ARG A 3 -10.80 -51.12 -37.60
CA ARG A 3 -9.71 -50.61 -36.73
C ARG A 3 -10.02 -49.20 -36.29
N CYS A 4 -10.10 -48.94 -34.99
CA CYS A 4 -9.93 -47.61 -34.42
C CYS A 4 -8.44 -47.26 -34.43
N VAL A 5 -8.12 -46.17 -35.11
CA VAL A 5 -6.81 -45.55 -35.12
C VAL A 5 -6.72 -44.63 -33.88
N HIS A 6 -5.80 -44.96 -32.99
CA HIS A 6 -5.36 -44.09 -31.91
C HIS A 6 -4.57 -42.93 -32.51
N VAL A 7 -5.07 -41.71 -32.33
CA VAL A 7 -4.30 -40.49 -32.54
C VAL A 7 -4.03 -39.87 -31.17
N GLY A 8 -2.77 -39.71 -30.93
CA GLY A 8 -1.97 -39.28 -29.82
C GLY A 8 -2.58 -38.35 -28.78
N ALA A 9 -2.53 -38.86 -27.56
CA ALA A 9 -2.45 -38.07 -26.35
C ALA A 9 -0.99 -37.60 -26.16
N ALA A 10 -0.75 -36.34 -26.37
CA ALA A 10 0.51 -35.72 -25.98
C ALA A 10 0.20 -34.29 -25.51
N HIS A 11 0.42 -34.07 -24.22
CA HIS A 11 0.55 -32.91 -23.36
C HIS A 11 -0.46 -32.87 -22.20
N ALA A 12 -0.56 -34.00 -21.46
CA ALA A 12 -0.85 -33.88 -20.04
C ALA A 12 0.51 -33.74 -19.34
N ALA A 13 0.90 -32.52 -19.00
CA ALA A 13 1.98 -32.30 -18.07
C ALA A 13 1.62 -33.02 -16.76
N HIS A 14 2.39 -34.02 -16.38
CA HIS A 14 2.29 -34.72 -15.10
C HIS A 14 2.54 -33.71 -13.99
N MET A 15 1.50 -33.06 -13.48
CA MET A 15 1.53 -32.50 -12.13
C MET A 15 1.37 -33.67 -11.17
N THR A 16 2.46 -34.17 -10.64
CA THR A 16 2.46 -35.11 -9.50
C THR A 16 1.86 -34.36 -8.31
N PRO A 17 0.83 -34.88 -7.64
CA PRO A 17 0.25 -34.22 -6.47
C PRO A 17 1.35 -33.95 -5.42
N ILE A 18 1.52 -32.72 -4.99
CA ILE A 18 2.51 -32.30 -3.98
C ILE A 18 2.32 -33.09 -2.66
N THR A 19 1.15 -33.62 -2.40
CA THR A 19 0.85 -34.52 -1.27
C THR A 19 1.77 -35.75 -1.22
N ILE A 20 2.28 -36.21 -2.36
CA ILE A 20 3.26 -37.33 -2.43
C ILE A 20 4.68 -36.79 -2.19
N LEU A 21 4.95 -35.52 -2.53
CA LEU A 21 6.28 -34.89 -2.42
C LEU A 21 6.68 -34.57 -0.96
N LEU A 22 5.74 -34.29 -0.07
CA LEU A 22 6.03 -34.01 1.34
C LEU A 22 6.59 -35.25 2.10
N VAL A 23 6.39 -36.45 1.58
CA VAL A 23 6.77 -37.69 2.26
C VAL A 23 8.16 -38.19 1.88
N GLU A 24 8.72 -37.81 0.70
CA GLU A 24 9.95 -38.44 0.21
C GLU A 24 10.92 -37.49 -0.54
N ILE A 25 11.15 -36.27 -0.04
CA ILE A 25 12.26 -35.49 -0.57
C ILE A 25 13.55 -36.22 -0.20
N SER A 26 14.31 -36.68 -1.20
CA SER A 26 15.55 -37.40 -0.98
C SER A 26 16.56 -36.55 -0.20
N GLN A 27 17.43 -37.19 0.55
CA GLN A 27 18.52 -36.50 1.24
C GLN A 27 19.38 -35.71 0.24
N GLN A 28 19.64 -36.30 -0.94
CA GLN A 28 20.45 -35.69 -1.99
C GLN A 28 19.80 -34.40 -2.52
N THR A 29 18.48 -34.37 -2.71
CA THR A 29 17.76 -33.15 -3.12
C THR A 29 17.84 -32.06 -2.05
N ARG A 30 17.69 -32.42 -0.77
CA ARG A 30 17.84 -31.45 0.35
C ARG A 30 19.27 -30.88 0.43
N GLU A 31 20.28 -31.73 0.28
CA GLU A 31 21.68 -31.31 0.27
C GLU A 31 21.99 -30.41 -0.93
N PHE A 32 21.47 -30.75 -2.11
CA PHE A 32 21.61 -29.92 -3.31
C PHE A 32 21.04 -28.51 -3.09
N ILE A 33 19.81 -28.40 -2.60
CA ILE A 33 19.20 -27.09 -2.30
C ILE A 33 20.06 -26.30 -1.32
N ARG A 34 20.48 -26.92 -0.22
CA ARG A 34 21.30 -26.25 0.81
C ARG A 34 22.63 -25.73 0.25
N ASN A 35 23.28 -26.52 -0.57
CA ASN A 35 24.61 -26.19 -1.10
C ASN A 35 24.57 -25.15 -2.23
N HIS A 36 23.44 -25.05 -2.96
CA HIS A 36 23.30 -24.24 -4.15
C HIS A 36 22.28 -23.08 -4.00
N ARG A 37 21.74 -22.84 -2.82
CA ARG A 37 20.65 -21.86 -2.66
C ARG A 37 21.03 -20.40 -3.00
N THR A 38 22.32 -20.08 -3.11
CA THR A 38 22.83 -18.76 -3.50
C THR A 38 23.31 -18.69 -4.94
N ASP A 39 23.35 -19.82 -5.66
CA ASP A 39 23.83 -19.90 -7.03
C ASP A 39 22.75 -19.42 -8.02
N ASP A 40 23.15 -19.04 -9.23
CA ASP A 40 22.20 -18.66 -10.28
C ASP A 40 21.37 -19.87 -10.72
N VAL A 41 20.05 -19.77 -10.61
CA VAL A 41 19.11 -20.87 -10.91
C VAL A 41 19.18 -21.29 -12.38
N ARG A 42 19.46 -20.35 -13.31
CA ARG A 42 19.56 -20.66 -14.75
C ARG A 42 20.83 -21.43 -15.04
N ASP A 43 21.94 -21.07 -14.40
CA ASP A 43 23.20 -21.80 -14.52
C ASP A 43 23.07 -23.21 -13.94
N LEU A 44 22.43 -23.38 -12.80
CA LEU A 44 22.12 -24.67 -12.22
C LEU A 44 21.25 -25.53 -13.16
N ALA A 45 20.22 -24.96 -13.76
CA ALA A 45 19.34 -25.65 -14.71
C ALA A 45 20.08 -26.20 -15.93
N LEU A 46 21.13 -25.49 -16.38
CA LEU A 46 21.93 -25.86 -17.56
C LEU A 46 23.08 -26.85 -17.23
N HIS A 47 23.68 -26.74 -16.05
CA HIS A 47 24.96 -27.41 -15.76
C HIS A 47 24.88 -28.46 -14.65
N ALA A 48 23.80 -28.49 -13.85
CA ALA A 48 23.70 -29.46 -12.76
C ALA A 48 23.61 -30.91 -13.29
N LYS A 49 24.37 -31.81 -12.66
CA LYS A 49 24.31 -33.23 -12.98
C LYS A 49 23.01 -33.83 -12.49
N ARG A 50 22.27 -34.43 -13.41
CA ARG A 50 21.04 -35.18 -13.08
C ARG A 50 21.42 -36.55 -12.52
N THR A 51 20.91 -36.89 -11.36
CA THR A 51 21.05 -38.21 -10.74
C THR A 51 19.66 -38.75 -10.40
N PRO A 52 19.46 -40.08 -10.30
CA PRO A 52 18.15 -40.66 -10.02
C PRO A 52 17.49 -40.16 -8.73
N ASP A 53 18.31 -39.82 -7.72
CA ASP A 53 17.86 -39.41 -6.39
C ASP A 53 17.74 -37.90 -6.23
N LEU A 54 18.01 -37.11 -7.30
CA LEU A 54 17.89 -35.65 -7.33
C LEU A 54 16.65 -35.24 -8.14
N ASP A 55 15.64 -34.74 -7.47
CA ASP A 55 14.56 -34.01 -8.13
C ASP A 55 15.03 -32.59 -8.46
N LEU A 56 15.74 -32.45 -9.59
CA LEU A 56 16.33 -31.19 -10.00
C LEU A 56 15.28 -30.11 -10.27
N PRO A 57 14.16 -30.33 -10.99
CA PRO A 57 13.12 -29.32 -11.20
C PRO A 57 12.59 -28.76 -9.88
N TRP A 58 12.22 -29.63 -8.95
CA TRP A 58 11.72 -29.20 -7.64
C TRP A 58 12.80 -28.46 -6.84
N ALA A 59 14.05 -28.94 -6.85
CA ALA A 59 15.15 -28.26 -6.17
C ALA A 59 15.38 -26.85 -6.70
N LEU A 60 15.30 -26.63 -8.01
CA LEU A 60 15.43 -25.31 -8.63
C LEU A 60 14.28 -24.36 -8.23
N ASP A 61 13.04 -24.88 -8.17
CA ASP A 61 11.90 -24.10 -7.70
C ASP A 61 12.07 -23.68 -6.23
N GLN A 62 12.58 -24.56 -5.37
CA GLN A 62 12.86 -24.23 -3.96
C GLN A 62 13.97 -23.20 -3.82
N ILE A 63 15.03 -23.31 -4.61
CA ILE A 63 16.13 -22.33 -4.63
C ILE A 63 15.62 -20.96 -5.10
N ALA A 64 14.87 -20.90 -6.19
CA ALA A 64 14.26 -19.67 -6.71
C ALA A 64 13.29 -19.04 -5.68
N GLY A 65 12.45 -19.87 -5.06
CA GLY A 65 11.54 -19.46 -4.01
C GLY A 65 12.27 -18.84 -2.81
N TRP A 66 13.31 -19.50 -2.31
CA TRP A 66 14.12 -18.97 -1.21
C TRP A 66 14.82 -17.65 -1.58
N GLN A 67 15.39 -17.55 -2.81
CA GLN A 67 16.05 -16.32 -3.28
C GLN A 67 15.07 -15.14 -3.33
N THR A 68 13.85 -15.37 -3.80
CA THR A 68 12.77 -14.37 -3.78
C THR A 68 12.38 -14.01 -2.34
N ALA A 69 12.26 -15.01 -1.46
CA ALA A 69 11.86 -14.82 -0.07
C ALA A 69 12.86 -13.97 0.73
N ARG A 70 14.17 -14.04 0.45
CA ARG A 70 15.19 -13.24 1.15
C ARG A 70 14.86 -11.73 1.19
N SER A 71 14.28 -11.20 0.14
CA SER A 71 13.90 -9.78 0.06
C SER A 71 12.43 -9.54 0.38
N LYS A 72 11.55 -10.45 0.01
CA LYS A 72 10.11 -10.30 0.11
C LYS A 72 9.56 -10.77 1.46
N LEU A 73 10.12 -11.86 2.00
CA LEU A 73 9.68 -12.60 3.19
C LEU A 73 10.88 -13.02 4.05
N PRO A 74 11.71 -12.09 4.59
CA PRO A 74 12.95 -12.41 5.29
C PRO A 74 12.77 -13.45 6.40
N ARG A 75 11.71 -13.33 7.21
CA ARG A 75 11.42 -14.29 8.29
C ARG A 75 11.19 -15.72 7.78
N TRP A 76 10.55 -15.87 6.61
CA TRP A 76 10.34 -17.18 6.00
C TRP A 76 11.65 -17.75 5.44
N ALA A 77 12.48 -16.88 4.83
CA ALA A 77 13.79 -17.28 4.33
C ALA A 77 14.75 -17.73 5.44
N ASP A 78 14.62 -17.18 6.64
CA ASP A 78 15.39 -17.53 7.83
C ASP A 78 14.84 -18.77 8.57
N THR A 79 13.67 -19.26 8.20
CA THR A 79 13.07 -20.48 8.79
C THR A 79 13.48 -21.69 7.96
N ASP A 80 14.22 -22.61 8.58
CA ASP A 80 14.65 -23.84 7.89
C ASP A 80 13.45 -24.75 7.61
N GLY A 81 13.47 -25.38 6.43
CA GLY A 81 12.46 -26.35 6.03
C GLY A 81 11.21 -25.78 5.37
N ILE A 82 11.11 -24.46 5.19
CA ILE A 82 10.02 -23.85 4.43
C ILE A 82 9.97 -24.43 3.02
N ILE A 83 8.77 -24.78 2.57
CA ILE A 83 8.49 -25.22 1.20
C ILE A 83 7.88 -24.03 0.45
N TYR A 84 8.52 -23.64 -0.65
CA TYR A 84 8.06 -22.55 -1.50
C TYR A 84 7.14 -23.07 -2.60
N PRO A 85 6.04 -22.39 -2.89
CA PRO A 85 5.13 -22.76 -3.96
C PRO A 85 5.72 -22.39 -5.32
N PRO A 86 5.08 -22.80 -6.44
CA PRO A 86 5.47 -22.38 -7.78
C PRO A 86 5.64 -20.86 -7.90
N HIS A 87 6.53 -20.42 -8.80
CA HIS A 87 6.93 -19.03 -9.00
C HIS A 87 5.76 -18.02 -9.02
N LEU A 88 4.67 -18.34 -9.71
CA LEU A 88 3.49 -17.45 -9.79
C LEU A 88 2.90 -17.13 -8.42
N SER A 89 2.77 -18.12 -7.54
CA SER A 89 2.26 -17.91 -6.18
C SER A 89 3.23 -17.09 -5.32
N MET A 90 4.55 -17.24 -5.55
CA MET A 90 5.57 -16.40 -4.92
C MET A 90 5.51 -14.94 -5.38
N GLU A 91 5.23 -14.70 -6.65
CA GLU A 91 5.05 -13.34 -7.21
C GLU A 91 3.80 -12.66 -6.63
N GLN A 92 2.69 -13.37 -6.53
CA GLN A 92 1.38 -12.85 -6.13
C GLN A 92 1.20 -12.70 -4.62
N CYS A 93 1.93 -13.45 -3.79
CA CYS A 93 1.80 -13.34 -2.34
C CYS A 93 2.20 -11.94 -1.83
N SER A 94 1.69 -11.57 -0.68
CA SER A 94 2.07 -10.34 0.03
C SER A 94 3.55 -10.32 0.38
N SER A 95 4.11 -9.12 0.55
CA SER A 95 5.40 -8.94 1.20
C SER A 95 5.24 -8.94 2.72
N GLU A 96 6.32 -9.20 3.45
CA GLU A 96 6.28 -9.16 4.92
C GLU A 96 5.80 -7.81 5.50
N PRO A 97 6.22 -6.64 4.97
CA PRO A 97 5.68 -5.37 5.43
C PRO A 97 4.17 -5.21 5.22
N THR A 98 3.63 -5.66 4.08
CA THR A 98 2.18 -5.56 3.83
C THR A 98 1.38 -6.57 4.65
N ALA A 99 1.92 -7.76 4.90
CA ALA A 99 1.30 -8.75 5.78
C ALA A 99 1.25 -8.26 7.24
N ARG A 100 2.33 -7.64 7.72
CA ARG A 100 2.37 -7.00 9.05
C ARG A 100 1.34 -5.89 9.17
N TYR A 101 1.24 -5.03 8.16
CA TYR A 101 0.23 -3.98 8.13
C TYR A 101 -1.20 -4.52 8.26
N LYS A 102 -1.54 -5.62 7.56
CA LYS A 102 -2.84 -6.28 7.67
C LYS A 102 -3.08 -6.88 9.06
N ALA A 103 -2.06 -7.45 9.69
CA ALA A 103 -2.15 -7.96 11.06
C ALA A 103 -2.41 -6.81 12.06
N GLU A 104 -1.67 -5.69 11.95
CA GLU A 104 -1.91 -4.49 12.77
C GLU A 104 -3.34 -3.94 12.56
N LEU A 105 -3.81 -3.93 11.31
CA LEU A 105 -5.18 -3.51 10.97
C LEU A 105 -6.21 -4.43 11.62
N ALA A 106 -6.07 -5.74 11.50
CA ALA A 106 -6.96 -6.72 12.11
C ALA A 106 -7.00 -6.58 13.64
N ALA A 107 -5.83 -6.42 14.28
CA ALA A 107 -5.73 -6.21 15.73
C ALA A 107 -6.42 -4.91 16.17
N ARG A 108 -6.29 -3.82 15.40
CA ARG A 108 -6.99 -2.54 15.65
C ARG A 108 -8.51 -2.68 15.56
N LEU A 109 -9.01 -3.36 14.54
CA LEU A 109 -10.45 -3.61 14.37
C LEU A 109 -11.02 -4.41 15.54
N MET A 110 -10.32 -5.45 15.98
CA MET A 110 -10.69 -6.24 17.16
C MET A 110 -10.71 -5.42 18.45
N ALA A 111 -9.81 -4.45 18.60
CA ALA A 111 -9.76 -3.59 19.78
C ALA A 111 -10.90 -2.57 19.82
N SER A 112 -11.35 -2.07 18.65
CA SER A 112 -12.47 -1.12 18.56
C SER A 112 -13.81 -1.73 18.97
N ASP A 113 -14.03 -3.02 18.69
CA ASP A 113 -15.26 -3.73 19.05
C ASP A 113 -15.37 -4.02 20.56
N GLY A 114 -14.24 -4.00 21.27
CA GLY A 114 -14.19 -4.23 22.74
C GLY A 114 -14.32 -2.99 23.60
N ALA A 115 -14.31 -1.78 23.03
CA ALA A 115 -14.46 -0.53 23.77
C ALA A 115 -15.96 -0.21 23.95
N PRO A 116 -16.47 0.00 25.19
CA PRO A 116 -17.83 0.49 25.36
C PRO A 116 -17.94 1.86 24.72
N ALA A 117 -19.00 2.07 23.92
CA ALA A 117 -19.31 3.35 23.32
C ALA A 117 -19.26 4.44 24.42
N GLN A 118 -18.29 5.34 24.37
CA GLN A 118 -18.26 6.49 25.25
C GLN A 118 -19.41 7.41 24.85
N SER A 119 -20.52 7.30 25.61
CA SER A 119 -21.57 8.30 25.59
C SER A 119 -20.97 9.61 26.13
N ASP A 120 -21.04 10.68 25.35
CA ASP A 120 -20.79 12.04 25.80
C ASP A 120 -21.62 12.34 27.07
N ALA A 121 -20.99 12.25 28.20
CA ALA A 121 -21.53 12.75 29.45
C ALA A 121 -20.45 13.62 30.11
N THR A 122 -20.64 14.91 29.97
CA THR A 122 -19.99 15.96 30.76
C THR A 122 -20.02 15.62 32.26
N ALA A 123 -18.87 15.41 32.87
CA ALA A 123 -18.74 15.38 34.31
C ALA A 123 -17.53 16.21 34.73
N HIS A 124 -17.84 17.39 35.31
CA HIS A 124 -16.94 18.12 36.19
C HIS A 124 -16.61 17.26 37.41
N ALA A 125 -15.34 17.02 37.68
CA ALA A 125 -14.89 16.61 39.00
C ALA A 125 -13.56 17.28 39.34
N GLN A 126 -13.57 17.87 40.51
CA GLN A 126 -12.56 18.68 41.14
C GLN A 126 -11.35 17.85 41.52
N SER A 127 -10.19 18.48 41.42
CA SER A 127 -8.90 17.99 41.91
C SER A 127 -8.79 18.04 43.41
N GLU A 128 -8.38 16.96 44.04
CA GLU A 128 -7.70 17.00 45.34
C GLU A 128 -6.30 16.39 45.18
N GLN A 129 -5.29 17.21 45.48
CA GLN A 129 -3.89 16.83 45.55
C GLN A 129 -3.62 16.08 46.86
N SER A 130 -2.91 14.96 46.76
CA SER A 130 -2.13 14.42 47.88
C SER A 130 -0.74 14.04 47.38
N ASP A 131 0.26 14.78 47.90
CA ASP A 131 1.69 14.53 47.74
C ASP A 131 2.12 13.32 48.56
N GLU A 132 2.69 12.29 47.91
CA GLU A 132 3.61 11.34 48.55
C GLU A 132 4.69 10.92 47.53
N PRO A 133 5.98 10.89 47.91
CA PRO A 133 7.07 10.64 46.97
C PRO A 133 7.25 9.12 46.74
N THR A 134 6.95 8.65 45.54
CA THR A 134 7.23 7.27 45.12
C THR A 134 8.63 7.13 44.53
N VAL A 135 9.40 6.21 45.09
CA VAL A 135 10.72 5.75 44.65
C VAL A 135 10.63 5.14 43.25
N PRO A 136 11.59 5.40 42.31
CA PRO A 136 11.57 4.80 40.99
C PRO A 136 11.93 3.32 41.04
N THR A 137 10.96 2.46 40.84
CA THR A 137 11.17 1.05 40.55
C THR A 137 11.50 0.88 39.05
N THR A 138 12.64 0.28 38.78
CA THR A 138 13.07 -0.21 37.48
C THR A 138 11.96 -1.04 36.77
N PRO A 139 11.65 -0.81 35.51
CA PRO A 139 10.68 -1.65 34.77
C PRO A 139 11.34 -2.99 34.44
N THR A 140 10.90 -4.05 35.10
CA THR A 140 11.10 -5.44 34.68
C THR A 140 10.09 -5.71 33.56
N ASP A 141 10.57 -5.65 32.34
CA ASP A 141 9.81 -5.86 31.12
C ASP A 141 9.64 -7.38 30.89
N THR A 142 8.61 -7.96 31.49
CA THR A 142 8.06 -9.28 31.16
C THR A 142 6.54 -9.27 31.38
N ALA A 143 5.86 -8.40 30.62
CA ALA A 143 4.42 -8.56 30.49
C ALA A 143 4.16 -9.82 29.67
N ALA A 144 3.45 -10.80 30.22
CA ALA A 144 2.96 -11.95 29.48
C ALA A 144 2.14 -11.45 28.28
N PRO A 145 2.28 -12.08 27.09
CA PRO A 145 1.51 -11.67 25.94
C PRO A 145 0.00 -11.71 26.27
N ALA A 146 -0.73 -10.69 25.83
CA ALA A 146 -2.17 -10.61 26.03
C ALA A 146 -2.83 -11.90 25.48
N PRO A 147 -3.86 -12.43 26.17
CA PRO A 147 -4.52 -13.65 25.72
C PRO A 147 -5.11 -13.44 24.31
N ARG A 148 -4.81 -14.35 23.39
CA ARG A 148 -5.40 -14.38 22.06
C ARG A 148 -6.92 -14.42 22.16
N ARG A 149 -7.62 -13.65 21.34
CA ARG A 149 -9.09 -13.58 21.32
C ARG A 149 -9.60 -13.64 19.90
N GLY A 150 -10.88 -14.05 19.77
CA GLY A 150 -11.59 -14.03 18.50
C GLY A 150 -11.19 -15.10 17.51
N ARG A 151 -11.88 -15.08 16.37
CA ARG A 151 -11.77 -16.03 15.28
C ARG A 151 -11.43 -15.31 13.98
N LEU A 152 -10.37 -15.77 13.31
CA LEU A 152 -9.95 -15.38 11.97
C LEU A 152 -10.32 -16.46 10.96
N ILE A 153 -10.89 -16.07 9.82
CA ILE A 153 -11.03 -16.93 8.64
C ILE A 153 -10.37 -16.23 7.45
N ASP A 154 -9.42 -16.89 6.81
CA ASP A 154 -8.89 -16.48 5.51
C ASP A 154 -9.47 -17.41 4.44
N LEU A 155 -10.34 -16.86 3.57
CA LEU A 155 -11.08 -17.62 2.55
C LEU A 155 -10.26 -17.90 1.29
N THR A 156 -9.06 -17.33 1.16
CA THR A 156 -8.19 -17.41 -0.01
C THR A 156 -6.73 -17.50 0.40
N GLY A 157 -6.42 -18.42 1.27
CA GLY A 157 -5.15 -18.49 1.99
C GLY A 157 -3.88 -18.48 1.14
N GLY A 158 -3.91 -19.01 -0.09
CA GLY A 158 -2.78 -18.96 -1.04
C GLY A 158 -1.50 -19.56 -0.47
N PHE A 159 -0.39 -18.81 -0.50
CA PHE A 159 0.86 -19.26 0.14
C PHE A 159 0.83 -19.12 1.68
N GLY A 160 -0.14 -18.42 2.26
CA GLY A 160 -0.32 -18.32 3.71
C GLY A 160 0.45 -17.18 4.38
N VAL A 161 1.03 -16.24 3.64
CA VAL A 161 1.86 -15.15 4.19
C VAL A 161 1.02 -14.22 5.08
N ASP A 162 -0.10 -13.73 4.58
CA ASP A 162 -1.01 -12.85 5.33
C ASP A 162 -1.61 -13.61 6.51
N PHE A 163 -2.12 -14.80 6.26
CA PHE A 163 -2.68 -15.67 7.28
C PHE A 163 -1.70 -15.93 8.44
N SER A 164 -0.47 -16.36 8.13
CA SER A 164 0.53 -16.69 9.16
C SER A 164 0.93 -15.52 10.04
N THR A 165 0.78 -14.29 9.53
CA THR A 165 1.09 -13.07 10.29
C THR A 165 -0.09 -12.70 11.19
N MET A 166 -1.32 -12.69 10.66
CA MET A 166 -2.53 -12.35 11.40
C MET A 166 -2.91 -13.40 12.45
N ALA A 167 -2.83 -14.70 12.12
CA ALA A 167 -3.27 -15.80 12.97
C ALA A 167 -2.61 -15.82 14.36
N ARG A 168 -1.49 -15.15 14.54
CA ARG A 168 -0.77 -15.06 15.82
C ARG A 168 -1.57 -14.39 16.92
N ASP A 169 -2.45 -13.47 16.56
CA ASP A 169 -3.22 -12.63 17.48
C ASP A 169 -4.61 -13.22 17.78
N PHE A 170 -5.01 -14.30 17.06
CA PHE A 170 -6.33 -14.91 17.19
C PHE A 170 -6.30 -16.21 17.98
N ALA A 171 -7.38 -16.47 18.76
CA ALA A 171 -7.55 -17.70 19.50
C ALA A 171 -7.88 -18.89 18.58
N GLN A 172 -8.58 -18.61 17.49
CA GLN A 172 -8.92 -19.59 16.45
C GLN A 172 -8.60 -18.99 15.09
N ALA A 173 -7.92 -19.74 14.24
CA ALA A 173 -7.57 -19.32 12.90
C ALA A 173 -7.84 -20.44 11.88
N VAL A 174 -8.59 -20.11 10.83
CA VAL A 174 -8.99 -21.03 9.77
C VAL A 174 -8.46 -20.51 8.44
N TYR A 175 -7.63 -21.32 7.82
CA TYR A 175 -7.09 -21.11 6.48
C TYR A 175 -7.87 -21.94 5.48
N VAL A 176 -8.44 -21.30 4.45
CA VAL A 176 -9.22 -21.97 3.40
C VAL A 176 -8.55 -21.73 2.05
N GLU A 177 -8.32 -22.80 1.30
CA GLU A 177 -7.71 -22.71 -0.03
C GLU A 177 -8.27 -23.84 -0.92
N ARG A 178 -8.61 -23.49 -2.17
CA ARG A 178 -9.20 -24.45 -3.13
C ARG A 178 -8.17 -25.42 -3.73
N GLN A 179 -6.89 -25.04 -3.77
CA GLN A 179 -5.81 -25.82 -4.35
C GLN A 179 -5.24 -26.78 -3.28
N PRO A 180 -5.39 -28.10 -3.44
CA PRO A 180 -4.94 -29.07 -2.42
C PRO A 180 -3.42 -29.01 -2.18
N ASP A 181 -2.65 -28.66 -3.22
CA ASP A 181 -1.20 -28.54 -3.13
C ASP A 181 -0.78 -27.38 -2.24
N LEU A 182 -1.43 -26.23 -2.36
CA LEU A 182 -1.19 -25.08 -1.48
C LEU A 182 -1.63 -25.39 -0.03
N CYS A 183 -2.72 -26.14 0.16
CA CYS A 183 -3.11 -26.60 1.50
C CYS A 183 -2.05 -27.50 2.13
N ALA A 184 -1.42 -28.38 1.36
CA ALA A 184 -0.35 -29.25 1.87
C ALA A 184 0.89 -28.43 2.26
N ILE A 185 1.32 -27.50 1.41
CA ILE A 185 2.40 -26.56 1.69
C ILE A 185 2.08 -25.72 2.94
N ALA A 186 0.86 -25.18 3.02
CA ALA A 186 0.44 -24.35 4.15
C ALA A 186 0.49 -25.14 5.48
N ARG A 187 -0.03 -26.36 5.55
CA ARG A 187 0.06 -27.20 6.77
C ARG A 187 1.49 -27.37 7.24
N HIS A 188 2.39 -27.71 6.33
CA HIS A 188 3.80 -27.89 6.64
C HIS A 188 4.46 -26.58 7.13
N ASN A 189 4.26 -25.48 6.39
CA ASN A 189 4.89 -24.21 6.70
C ASN A 189 4.33 -23.57 7.98
N LEU A 190 3.01 -23.67 8.21
CA LEU A 190 2.38 -23.14 9.42
C LEU A 190 2.88 -23.86 10.67
N ASP A 191 3.12 -25.17 10.60
CA ASP A 191 3.71 -25.92 11.71
C ASP A 191 5.13 -25.39 12.04
N LEU A 192 5.98 -25.22 11.03
CA LEU A 192 7.32 -24.63 11.18
C LEU A 192 7.31 -23.21 11.72
N LEU A 193 6.28 -22.43 11.39
CA LEU A 193 6.09 -21.06 11.84
C LEU A 193 5.44 -20.96 13.24
N GLY A 194 5.18 -22.11 13.90
CA GLY A 194 4.58 -22.19 15.23
C GLY A 194 3.07 -21.94 15.25
N LEU A 195 2.38 -22.28 14.17
CA LEU A 195 0.93 -22.18 13.98
C LEU A 195 0.29 -23.53 13.64
N GLY A 196 0.83 -24.62 14.18
CA GLY A 196 0.34 -25.98 13.92
C GLY A 196 -1.09 -26.25 14.43
N ASP A 197 -1.61 -25.38 15.30
CA ASP A 197 -2.98 -25.39 15.80
C ASP A 197 -3.99 -24.73 14.82
N ALA A 198 -3.53 -24.05 13.78
CA ALA A 198 -4.39 -23.44 12.78
C ALA A 198 -5.09 -24.50 11.92
N GLN A 199 -6.39 -24.32 11.70
CA GLN A 199 -7.16 -25.23 10.86
C GLN A 199 -6.92 -24.93 9.37
N VAL A 200 -6.42 -25.91 8.61
CA VAL A 200 -6.26 -25.82 7.16
C VAL A 200 -7.34 -26.63 6.44
N VAL A 201 -8.19 -25.96 5.68
CA VAL A 201 -9.34 -26.53 4.97
C VAL A 201 -9.13 -26.42 3.46
N ASN A 202 -9.23 -27.57 2.76
CA ASN A 202 -9.25 -27.56 1.30
C ASN A 202 -10.70 -27.44 0.81
N ALA A 203 -11.11 -26.25 0.44
CA ALA A 203 -12.47 -25.96 -0.02
C ALA A 203 -12.51 -24.72 -0.93
N ASP A 204 -13.60 -24.60 -1.66
CA ASP A 204 -13.97 -23.35 -2.33
C ASP A 204 -14.48 -22.34 -1.29
N ALA A 205 -14.12 -21.07 -1.45
CA ALA A 205 -14.43 -20.00 -0.50
C ALA A 205 -15.93 -19.84 -0.24
N ALA A 206 -16.76 -19.81 -1.29
CA ALA A 206 -18.20 -19.62 -1.17
C ALA A 206 -18.86 -20.83 -0.50
N SER A 207 -18.44 -22.03 -0.89
CA SER A 207 -18.94 -23.29 -0.33
C SER A 207 -18.59 -23.42 1.15
N PHE A 208 -17.38 -23.06 1.55
CA PHE A 208 -16.96 -23.04 2.95
C PHE A 208 -17.74 -22.01 3.75
N LEU A 209 -17.83 -20.77 3.26
CA LEU A 209 -18.49 -19.67 3.95
C LEU A 209 -19.96 -19.96 4.24
N ALA A 210 -20.67 -20.65 3.34
CA ALA A 210 -22.09 -21.02 3.51
C ALA A 210 -22.35 -21.83 4.79
N THR A 211 -21.38 -22.64 5.23
CA THR A 211 -21.49 -23.51 6.41
C THR A 211 -20.59 -23.11 7.57
N ALA A 212 -19.73 -22.13 7.36
CA ALA A 212 -18.79 -21.66 8.39
C ALA A 212 -19.53 -21.07 9.60
N GLU A 213 -18.94 -21.24 10.77
CA GLU A 213 -19.33 -20.45 11.94
C GLU A 213 -18.91 -18.98 11.74
N ASP A 214 -19.54 -18.10 12.48
CA ASP A 214 -19.23 -16.69 12.48
C ASP A 214 -17.79 -16.40 12.93
N ALA A 215 -17.20 -15.34 12.38
CA ALA A 215 -15.85 -14.91 12.71
C ALA A 215 -15.81 -13.42 13.10
N ASP A 216 -14.78 -13.02 13.81
CA ASP A 216 -14.55 -11.61 14.08
C ASP A 216 -13.95 -10.93 12.85
N ILE A 217 -12.99 -11.60 12.20
CA ILE A 217 -12.38 -11.13 10.95
C ILE A 217 -12.48 -12.21 9.88
N ILE A 218 -13.00 -11.84 8.71
CA ILE A 218 -12.88 -12.64 7.49
C ILE A 218 -11.96 -11.88 6.51
N VAL A 219 -11.00 -12.59 5.94
CA VAL A 219 -10.08 -12.07 4.92
C VAL A 219 -10.36 -12.76 3.60
N ILE A 220 -10.31 -11.97 2.51
CA ILE A 220 -10.48 -12.49 1.16
C ILE A 220 -9.59 -11.72 0.18
N ASP A 221 -8.74 -12.42 -0.57
CA ASP A 221 -7.86 -11.90 -1.63
C ASP A 221 -8.24 -12.55 -2.96
N PRO A 222 -9.24 -11.99 -3.67
CA PRO A 222 -9.71 -12.61 -4.90
C PRO A 222 -8.68 -12.47 -6.02
N ALA A 223 -8.41 -13.57 -6.71
CA ALA A 223 -7.61 -13.56 -7.92
C ALA A 223 -8.39 -12.92 -9.08
N ARG A 224 -7.69 -12.32 -10.03
CA ARG A 224 -8.32 -11.84 -11.26
C ARG A 224 -8.79 -13.03 -12.12
N ARG A 225 -9.95 -12.90 -12.74
CA ARG A 225 -10.39 -13.84 -13.79
C ARG A 225 -9.61 -13.54 -15.06
N ASP A 226 -8.60 -14.31 -15.33
CA ASP A 226 -7.76 -14.08 -16.51
C ASP A 226 -7.71 -15.34 -17.38
N GLU A 227 -8.84 -15.69 -18.01
CA GLU A 227 -8.85 -16.76 -19.02
C GLU A 227 -8.28 -16.32 -20.38
N HIS A 228 -8.11 -14.99 -20.63
CA HIS A 228 -7.71 -14.45 -21.92
C HIS A 228 -6.71 -13.28 -21.87
N GLY A 229 -6.01 -13.03 -20.75
CA GLY A 229 -4.98 -11.99 -20.66
C GLY A 229 -5.50 -10.55 -20.74
N GLY A 230 -6.80 -10.32 -20.51
CA GLY A 230 -7.42 -9.00 -20.47
C GLY A 230 -7.10 -8.25 -19.17
N ARG A 231 -6.93 -6.93 -19.25
CA ARG A 231 -6.78 -6.09 -18.05
C ARG A 231 -8.13 -5.97 -17.34
N THR A 232 -8.24 -6.57 -16.17
CA THR A 232 -9.41 -6.49 -15.30
C THR A 232 -9.39 -5.18 -14.52
N PHE A 233 -10.45 -4.39 -14.59
CA PHE A 233 -10.52 -3.06 -13.96
C PHE A 233 -11.63 -2.95 -12.91
N ALA A 234 -12.40 -4.00 -12.66
CA ALA A 234 -13.51 -4.00 -11.71
C ALA A 234 -13.43 -5.15 -10.69
N ILE A 235 -14.00 -4.93 -9.51
CA ILE A 235 -14.13 -5.96 -8.47
C ILE A 235 -15.02 -7.13 -8.95
N ALA A 236 -15.98 -6.87 -9.82
CA ALA A 236 -16.87 -7.88 -10.41
C ALA A 236 -16.13 -8.93 -11.26
N ASP A 237 -14.90 -8.62 -11.72
CA ASP A 237 -14.08 -9.52 -12.53
C ASP A 237 -13.18 -10.42 -11.70
N CYS A 238 -13.33 -10.43 -10.37
CA CYS A 238 -12.50 -11.20 -9.46
C CYS A 238 -13.10 -12.60 -9.17
N THR A 239 -12.26 -13.53 -8.73
CA THR A 239 -12.65 -14.85 -8.25
C THR A 239 -11.95 -15.14 -6.91
N PRO A 240 -12.68 -15.46 -5.83
CA PRO A 240 -14.14 -15.60 -5.72
C PRO A 240 -14.92 -14.33 -6.06
N ASP A 241 -16.21 -14.48 -6.42
CA ASP A 241 -17.13 -13.35 -6.70
C ASP A 241 -17.53 -12.64 -5.39
N ILE A 242 -16.78 -11.58 -5.05
CA ILE A 242 -17.00 -10.79 -3.82
C ILE A 242 -18.41 -10.22 -3.77
N LEU A 243 -18.90 -9.67 -4.89
CA LEU A 243 -20.19 -8.98 -4.93
C LEU A 243 -21.36 -9.96 -4.75
N GLY A 244 -21.23 -11.16 -5.32
CA GLY A 244 -22.19 -12.25 -5.11
C GLY A 244 -22.18 -12.82 -3.69
N MET A 245 -21.05 -12.71 -2.98
CA MET A 245 -20.87 -13.18 -1.61
C MET A 245 -21.08 -12.09 -0.55
N LEU A 246 -21.28 -10.83 -0.93
CA LEU A 246 -21.22 -9.66 -0.06
C LEU A 246 -22.14 -9.78 1.17
N ASP A 247 -23.39 -10.12 0.95
CA ASP A 247 -24.40 -10.24 2.01
C ASP A 247 -24.03 -11.34 3.02
N LEU A 248 -23.48 -12.47 2.53
CA LEU A 248 -23.05 -13.57 3.38
C LEU A 248 -21.75 -13.24 4.13
N LEU A 249 -20.80 -12.58 3.49
CA LEU A 249 -19.55 -12.13 4.10
C LEU A 249 -19.85 -11.21 5.29
N THR A 250 -20.68 -10.17 5.07
CA THR A 250 -21.02 -9.20 6.10
C THR A 250 -21.91 -9.79 7.20
N ALA A 251 -22.78 -10.75 6.88
CA ALA A 251 -23.59 -11.44 7.90
C ALA A 251 -22.76 -12.35 8.82
N LYS A 252 -21.64 -12.91 8.33
CA LYS A 252 -20.82 -13.89 9.04
C LYS A 252 -19.61 -13.31 9.76
N ALA A 253 -19.26 -12.05 9.51
CA ALA A 253 -18.08 -11.42 10.09
C ALA A 253 -18.40 -10.22 10.99
N GLY A 254 -17.53 -9.90 11.93
CA GLY A 254 -17.46 -8.56 12.54
C GLY A 254 -16.95 -7.55 11.52
N HIS A 255 -15.82 -7.89 10.88
CA HIS A 255 -15.25 -7.12 9.77
C HIS A 255 -14.80 -8.04 8.64
N VAL A 256 -14.89 -7.56 7.39
CA VAL A 256 -14.33 -8.26 6.23
C VAL A 256 -13.21 -7.42 5.64
N LEU A 257 -12.01 -7.99 5.54
CA LEU A 257 -10.88 -7.40 4.85
C LEU A 257 -10.84 -7.95 3.43
N VAL A 258 -11.12 -7.11 2.44
CA VAL A 258 -11.01 -7.45 1.02
C VAL A 258 -9.72 -6.86 0.47
N LYS A 259 -8.78 -7.72 0.06
CA LYS A 259 -7.54 -7.28 -0.59
C LYS A 259 -7.75 -7.25 -2.10
N LEU A 260 -7.43 -6.12 -2.71
CA LEU A 260 -7.60 -5.89 -4.13
C LEU A 260 -6.28 -5.43 -4.78
N SER A 261 -6.19 -5.61 -6.08
CA SER A 261 -5.08 -5.05 -6.87
C SER A 261 -5.04 -3.52 -6.76
N PRO A 262 -3.84 -2.91 -6.62
CA PRO A 262 -3.71 -1.45 -6.61
C PRO A 262 -4.10 -0.79 -7.95
N MET A 263 -4.34 -1.57 -8.99
CA MET A 263 -4.79 -1.06 -10.29
C MET A 263 -6.29 -0.72 -10.31
N LEU A 264 -7.10 -1.30 -9.40
CA LEU A 264 -8.54 -1.02 -9.35
C LEU A 264 -8.80 0.42 -8.88
N ASP A 265 -9.89 1.00 -9.40
CA ASP A 265 -10.40 2.28 -8.91
C ASP A 265 -11.10 2.06 -7.56
N TRP A 266 -10.60 2.71 -6.51
CA TRP A 266 -11.13 2.53 -5.17
C TRP A 266 -12.53 3.14 -5.01
N HIS A 267 -12.85 4.24 -5.71
CA HIS A 267 -14.19 4.84 -5.67
C HIS A 267 -15.21 3.86 -6.25
N LYS A 268 -14.89 3.29 -7.41
CA LYS A 268 -15.75 2.28 -8.04
C LYS A 268 -15.91 1.03 -7.18
N ALA A 269 -14.83 0.57 -6.54
CA ALA A 269 -14.88 -0.57 -5.64
C ALA A 269 -15.77 -0.31 -4.40
N VAL A 270 -15.73 0.91 -3.84
CA VAL A 270 -16.62 1.33 -2.75
C VAL A 270 -18.09 1.38 -3.20
N GLU A 271 -18.36 1.98 -4.36
CA GLU A 271 -19.71 2.04 -4.96
C GLU A 271 -20.28 0.63 -5.16
N ASP A 272 -19.51 -0.27 -5.78
CA ASP A 272 -19.93 -1.65 -6.06
C ASP A 272 -20.26 -2.45 -4.78
N CYS A 273 -19.62 -2.11 -3.65
CA CYS A 273 -19.90 -2.72 -2.33
C CYS A 273 -21.13 -2.13 -1.61
N ARG A 274 -21.92 -1.30 -2.25
CA ARG A 274 -23.28 -0.93 -1.81
C ARG A 274 -23.38 -0.42 -0.36
N GLY A 275 -22.52 0.52 0.05
CA GLY A 275 -22.54 1.15 1.38
C GLY A 275 -22.07 0.26 2.54
N THR A 276 -21.43 -0.86 2.28
CA THR A 276 -20.85 -1.72 3.33
C THR A 276 -19.42 -1.34 3.71
N VAL A 277 -18.70 -0.57 2.87
CA VAL A 277 -17.32 -0.17 3.11
C VAL A 277 -17.26 0.92 4.17
N GLN A 278 -16.46 0.71 5.22
CA GLN A 278 -16.19 1.71 6.25
C GLN A 278 -14.80 2.34 6.09
N GLU A 279 -13.81 1.56 5.65
CA GLU A 279 -12.44 2.05 5.46
C GLU A 279 -11.85 1.54 4.15
N VAL A 280 -11.01 2.38 3.54
CA VAL A 280 -10.18 2.05 2.39
C VAL A 280 -8.72 2.28 2.78
N HIS A 281 -7.85 1.29 2.58
CA HIS A 281 -6.42 1.43 2.80
C HIS A 281 -5.69 1.29 1.48
N ILE A 282 -4.99 2.35 1.09
CA ILE A 282 -4.12 2.36 -0.07
C ILE A 282 -2.70 2.18 0.45
N VAL A 283 -2.14 0.99 0.27
CA VAL A 283 -0.86 0.62 0.86
C VAL A 283 0.24 0.60 -0.18
N ALA A 284 1.25 1.43 0.05
CA ALA A 284 2.48 1.48 -0.72
C ALA A 284 3.67 0.98 0.14
N VAL A 285 4.65 0.38 -0.52
CA VAL A 285 5.93 0.00 0.08
C VAL A 285 7.03 0.61 -0.79
N ALA A 286 7.98 1.31 -0.16
CA ALA A 286 9.06 2.00 -0.86
C ALA A 286 8.55 2.88 -2.02
N ASN A 287 7.45 3.60 -1.78
CA ASN A 287 6.79 4.49 -2.75
C ASN A 287 6.21 3.79 -4.00
N GLU A 288 5.89 2.52 -3.89
CA GLU A 288 5.17 1.76 -4.92
C GLU A 288 3.88 1.20 -4.34
N CYS A 289 2.72 1.55 -4.93
CA CYS A 289 1.42 1.08 -4.47
C CYS A 289 1.31 -0.44 -4.69
N LYS A 290 1.15 -1.19 -3.59
CA LYS A 290 1.17 -2.66 -3.59
C LYS A 290 -0.21 -3.28 -3.52
N GLU A 291 -1.10 -2.71 -2.73
CA GLU A 291 -2.44 -3.26 -2.51
C GLU A 291 -3.45 -2.18 -2.14
N LEU A 292 -4.69 -2.46 -2.44
CA LEU A 292 -5.87 -1.74 -2.01
C LEU A 292 -6.64 -2.67 -1.06
N LEU A 293 -6.91 -2.24 0.18
CA LEU A 293 -7.71 -2.99 1.13
C LEU A 293 -9.01 -2.26 1.37
N LEU A 294 -10.14 -2.98 1.32
CA LEU A 294 -11.43 -2.51 1.80
C LEU A 294 -11.74 -3.19 3.13
N VAL A 295 -12.18 -2.43 4.10
CA VAL A 295 -12.76 -2.94 5.35
C VAL A 295 -14.26 -2.79 5.24
N LEU A 296 -14.96 -3.92 5.15
CA LEU A 296 -16.41 -3.93 5.11
C LEU A 296 -16.94 -4.05 6.54
N ARG A 297 -18.01 -3.32 6.83
CA ARG A 297 -18.78 -3.41 8.07
C ARG A 297 -19.56 -4.72 8.10
N GLY A 298 -19.36 -5.48 9.15
CA GLY A 298 -20.10 -6.71 9.42
C GLY A 298 -21.10 -6.58 10.56
N ARG A 299 -21.51 -7.72 11.13
CA ARG A 299 -22.42 -7.79 12.28
C ARG A 299 -21.98 -6.89 13.45
N PRO A 300 -22.90 -6.34 14.26
CA PRO A 300 -24.36 -6.32 14.06
C PRO A 300 -24.82 -5.25 13.06
N ASP A 301 -23.93 -4.40 12.58
CA ASP A 301 -24.21 -3.20 11.80
C ASP A 301 -24.10 -3.43 10.29
N ALA A 302 -24.37 -4.67 9.85
CA ALA A 302 -24.27 -5.07 8.45
C ALA A 302 -25.31 -4.41 7.51
N VAL A 303 -26.21 -3.57 8.04
CA VAL A 303 -27.16 -2.84 7.19
C VAL A 303 -26.39 -1.80 6.38
N PRO A 304 -26.39 -1.90 5.05
CA PRO A 304 -25.76 -0.91 4.20
C PRO A 304 -26.33 0.49 4.46
N VAL A 305 -25.45 1.46 4.61
CA VAL A 305 -25.82 2.88 4.73
C VAL A 305 -25.36 3.56 3.45
N GLU A 306 -26.33 3.89 2.58
CA GLU A 306 -26.04 4.67 1.38
C GLU A 306 -25.44 6.02 1.79
N ASP A 307 -24.42 6.46 1.05
CA ASP A 307 -23.69 7.71 1.31
C ASP A 307 -23.00 7.81 2.69
N ALA A 308 -22.80 6.70 3.38
CA ALA A 308 -21.99 6.71 4.59
C ALA A 308 -20.56 7.21 4.28
N PRO A 309 -20.00 8.10 5.13
CA PRO A 309 -18.64 8.54 4.94
C PRO A 309 -17.67 7.37 5.06
N VAL A 310 -16.70 7.31 4.14
CA VAL A 310 -15.67 6.28 4.08
C VAL A 310 -14.33 6.90 4.49
N THR A 311 -13.66 6.28 5.45
CA THR A 311 -12.32 6.71 5.85
C THR A 311 -11.28 6.13 4.90
N VAL A 312 -10.45 6.99 4.30
CA VAL A 312 -9.40 6.57 3.35
C VAL A 312 -8.03 6.78 3.98
N HIS A 313 -7.32 5.70 4.21
CA HIS A 313 -5.97 5.67 4.76
C HIS A 313 -4.94 5.50 3.65
N CYS A 314 -4.14 6.54 3.42
CA CYS A 314 -3.00 6.50 2.53
C CYS A 314 -1.75 6.14 3.33
N VAL A 315 -1.13 5.02 3.02
CA VAL A 315 -0.03 4.45 3.80
C VAL A 315 1.15 4.16 2.89
N ASN A 316 2.33 4.64 3.25
CA ASN A 316 3.58 4.31 2.56
C ASN A 316 4.61 3.79 3.57
N ILE A 317 4.91 2.50 3.49
CA ILE A 317 5.87 1.80 4.36
C ILE A 317 7.26 1.94 3.75
N THR A 318 8.17 2.57 4.48
CA THR A 318 9.56 2.79 4.04
C THR A 318 10.55 2.23 5.06
N ALA A 319 11.83 2.18 4.70
CA ALA A 319 12.89 1.80 5.64
C ALA A 319 13.06 2.79 6.81
N ARG A 320 12.54 4.02 6.67
CA ARG A 320 12.60 5.08 7.69
C ARG A 320 11.37 5.12 8.61
N GLY A 321 10.37 4.28 8.34
CA GLY A 321 9.09 4.27 9.06
C GLY A 321 7.90 4.32 8.12
N THR A 322 6.71 4.45 8.67
CA THR A 322 5.45 4.46 7.93
C THR A 322 4.86 5.86 7.86
N GLU A 323 4.75 6.39 6.65
CA GLU A 323 4.03 7.64 6.38
C GLU A 323 2.53 7.34 6.30
N ARG A 324 1.71 8.13 7.00
CA ARG A 324 0.25 7.96 7.01
C ARG A 324 -0.44 9.30 6.76
N PHE A 325 -1.48 9.28 5.95
CA PHE A 325 -2.39 10.41 5.77
C PHE A 325 -3.82 9.88 5.65
N THR A 326 -4.73 10.46 6.40
CA THR A 326 -6.12 9.99 6.46
C THR A 326 -7.05 11.08 5.99
N VAL A 327 -8.01 10.72 5.16
CA VAL A 327 -9.09 11.58 4.68
C VAL A 327 -10.42 10.87 4.86
N VAL A 328 -11.51 11.64 4.91
CA VAL A 328 -12.88 11.13 4.82
C VAL A 328 -13.43 11.48 3.45
N ALA A 329 -14.02 10.51 2.79
CA ALA A 329 -14.73 10.67 1.54
C ALA A 329 -16.25 10.50 1.81
N ASP A 330 -17.04 11.47 1.41
CA ASP A 330 -18.49 11.46 1.49
C ASP A 330 -19.13 12.07 0.23
N ALA A 331 -20.44 12.24 0.21
CA ALA A 331 -21.16 12.81 -0.92
C ALA A 331 -20.74 14.25 -1.27
N THR A 332 -20.05 14.97 -0.36
CA THR A 332 -19.58 16.34 -0.57
C THR A 332 -18.14 16.42 -1.09
N GLY A 333 -17.40 15.31 -1.05
CA GLY A 333 -16.02 15.20 -1.56
C GLY A 333 -15.08 14.52 -0.59
N VAL A 334 -13.77 14.78 -0.76
CA VAL A 334 -12.71 14.21 0.06
C VAL A 334 -12.13 15.30 0.97
N HIS A 335 -12.25 15.12 2.28
CA HIS A 335 -11.85 16.07 3.31
C HIS A 335 -10.72 15.52 4.18
N SER A 336 -9.79 16.37 4.66
CA SER A 336 -8.74 15.95 5.59
C SER A 336 -9.32 15.74 7.00
N VAL A 337 -9.04 14.60 7.60
CA VAL A 337 -9.22 14.34 9.03
C VAL A 337 -7.84 14.49 9.65
N GLY A 338 -7.61 15.51 10.44
CA GLY A 338 -6.37 15.92 11.08
C GLY A 338 -5.16 14.97 10.99
N THR A 339 -4.00 15.51 10.67
CA THR A 339 -2.74 14.77 10.55
C THR A 339 -2.25 14.29 11.92
N ALA A 340 -2.46 13.02 12.26
CA ALA A 340 -1.70 12.40 13.33
C ALA A 340 -0.33 11.98 12.77
N ARG A 341 0.72 12.70 13.14
CA ARG A 341 2.11 12.27 12.91
C ARG A 341 2.42 11.15 13.91
N HIS A 342 2.76 9.97 13.42
CA HIS A 342 3.49 9.00 14.21
C HIS A 342 4.94 8.98 13.68
N SER A 343 5.80 9.73 14.38
CA SER A 343 7.18 9.32 14.58
C SER A 343 7.14 8.36 15.78
N ASP A 344 7.82 7.24 15.72
CA ASP A 344 8.02 6.34 16.85
C ASP A 344 8.60 7.15 18.02
N GLY A 345 7.76 7.42 19.04
CA GLY A 345 8.14 8.18 20.22
C GLY A 345 7.05 9.17 20.65
N ALA A 346 6.09 8.66 21.43
CA ALA A 346 5.19 9.37 22.36
C ALA A 346 4.79 10.82 22.06
N ALA A 347 3.53 11.02 21.63
CA ALA A 347 2.58 11.98 22.24
C ALA A 347 1.27 12.00 21.44
N THR A 348 0.20 11.59 22.08
CA THR A 348 -1.19 11.76 21.64
C THR A 348 -1.59 13.22 21.85
N GLY A 349 -1.97 13.88 20.76
CA GLY A 349 -2.58 15.21 20.82
C GLY A 349 -3.57 15.33 19.65
N THR A 350 -4.84 15.09 19.94
CA THR A 350 -5.96 15.33 19.02
C THR A 350 -6.29 16.82 19.07
N THR A 351 -6.02 17.55 18.00
CA THR A 351 -6.57 18.90 17.82
C THR A 351 -7.66 18.83 16.76
N ASN A 352 -8.90 18.99 17.20
CA ASN A 352 -10.04 19.25 16.33
C ASN A 352 -9.87 20.66 15.74
N ILE A 353 -9.78 20.73 14.40
CA ILE A 353 -9.93 22.01 13.69
C ILE A 353 -11.35 22.04 13.15
N GLU A 354 -12.16 22.95 13.69
CA GLU A 354 -13.50 23.22 13.20
C GLU A 354 -13.47 23.67 11.73
N SER A 355 -14.35 23.06 10.96
CA SER A 355 -14.53 23.35 9.54
C SER A 355 -15.11 24.75 9.34
N ALA A 356 -14.38 25.63 8.68
CA ALA A 356 -14.97 26.78 8.03
C ALA A 356 -15.55 26.32 6.69
N ASN A 357 -16.87 26.43 6.60
CA ASN A 357 -17.66 26.08 5.43
C ASN A 357 -17.71 27.32 4.52
N ASP A 358 -17.08 27.27 3.35
CA ASP A 358 -17.45 28.15 2.23
C ASP A 358 -17.49 27.27 0.97
N GLY A 359 -18.73 27.00 0.57
CA GLY A 359 -19.03 26.23 -0.61
C GLY A 359 -18.82 27.02 -1.89
N GLU A 360 -18.22 26.38 -2.87
CA GLU A 360 -18.54 26.64 -4.27
C GLU A 360 -18.30 25.40 -5.13
N ALA A 361 -19.44 24.86 -5.57
CA ALA A 361 -19.51 23.80 -6.55
C ALA A 361 -19.12 24.34 -7.93
N LEU A 362 -18.24 23.64 -8.66
CA LEU A 362 -18.11 23.85 -10.10
C LEU A 362 -18.12 22.49 -10.81
N ALA A 363 -19.32 22.10 -11.22
CA ALA A 363 -19.53 21.34 -12.43
C ALA A 363 -19.57 22.33 -13.60
N GLY A 364 -18.83 22.10 -14.67
CA GLY A 364 -18.82 22.98 -15.82
C GLY A 364 -18.20 22.32 -17.04
N SER A 365 -19.04 21.89 -17.95
CA SER A 365 -18.74 21.55 -19.33
C SER A 365 -18.37 22.78 -20.16
N ALA A 366 -17.65 22.53 -21.25
CA ALA A 366 -17.10 23.43 -22.27
C ALA A 366 -18.06 24.49 -22.85
N ASP A 367 -17.49 25.59 -23.23
CA ASP A 367 -17.45 26.35 -24.48
C ASP A 367 -17.59 27.87 -24.30
N GLY A 368 -16.69 28.63 -24.97
CA GLY A 368 -17.06 29.88 -25.62
C GLY A 368 -16.52 31.20 -25.06
N ALA A 369 -15.49 31.70 -25.75
CA ALA A 369 -15.28 33.10 -26.18
C ALA A 369 -15.06 34.23 -25.17
N ALA A 370 -13.89 34.82 -25.37
CA ALA A 370 -13.36 36.17 -25.17
C ALA A 370 -14.32 37.31 -24.78
N THR A 371 -13.87 38.13 -23.84
CA THR A 371 -13.60 39.59 -24.00
C THR A 371 -12.98 40.13 -22.71
N GLY A 372 -12.00 41.03 -22.88
CA GLY A 372 -11.22 41.69 -21.85
C GLY A 372 -11.99 42.76 -21.08
N VAL A 373 -11.38 43.21 -19.98
CA VAL A 373 -11.20 44.61 -19.60
C VAL A 373 -10.27 44.69 -18.36
N THR A 374 -9.48 45.73 -18.38
CA THR A 374 -8.35 46.20 -17.59
C THR A 374 -8.66 46.71 -16.19
N ALA A 375 -7.56 46.83 -15.45
CA ALA A 375 -7.22 47.76 -14.35
C ALA A 375 -7.61 47.34 -12.93
N GLY A 376 -6.82 47.41 -11.95
CA GLY A 376 -5.62 48.17 -11.58
C GLY A 376 -5.52 48.25 -10.07
N GLY A 377 -4.30 48.20 -9.57
CA GLY A 377 -3.97 49.02 -8.41
C GLY A 377 -3.83 48.38 -7.05
N THR A 378 -2.58 48.09 -6.64
CA THR A 378 -1.87 48.63 -5.45
C THR A 378 -2.38 48.18 -4.06
N VAL A 379 -1.61 47.86 -3.08
CA VAL A 379 -0.24 48.16 -2.57
C VAL A 379 0.10 47.09 -1.52
N ALA A 380 1.37 46.77 -1.41
CA ALA A 380 1.99 45.90 -0.44
C ALA A 380 1.97 46.49 0.98
N GLU A 381 1.91 45.61 1.98
CA GLU A 381 2.55 45.88 3.26
C GLU A 381 3.50 44.75 3.65
N ASP A 382 4.69 45.18 3.92
CA ASP A 382 5.91 44.50 4.27
C ASP A 382 5.81 43.90 5.69
N SER A 383 6.03 42.61 5.86
CA SER A 383 6.29 42.02 7.17
C SER A 383 7.63 41.29 7.15
N SER A 384 8.68 42.04 7.55
CA SER A 384 10.01 41.50 7.79
C SER A 384 10.00 40.54 9.00
N THR A 385 10.38 39.28 8.80
CA THR A 385 10.72 38.35 9.87
C THR A 385 12.23 38.41 10.14
N THR A 386 12.60 38.60 11.39
CA THR A 386 13.98 38.56 11.90
C THR A 386 14.26 37.20 12.54
N ASP A 387 15.50 36.71 12.42
CA ASP A 387 15.98 35.51 13.13
C ASP A 387 16.28 35.79 14.63
N ALA A 388 16.66 34.76 15.39
CA ALA A 388 16.85 34.82 16.84
C ALA A 388 18.01 35.72 17.30
N ASP A 389 18.86 36.20 16.39
CA ASP A 389 20.01 37.06 16.69
C ASP A 389 19.83 38.51 16.21
N GLY A 390 18.66 38.86 15.65
CA GLY A 390 18.30 40.26 15.33
C GLY A 390 18.92 40.81 14.04
N ASP A 391 19.63 40.00 13.27
CA ASP A 391 20.11 40.41 11.96
C ASP A 391 19.08 40.12 10.85
N PRO A 392 18.83 41.06 9.93
CA PRO A 392 17.93 40.81 8.82
C PRO A 392 18.55 39.75 7.91
N VAL A 393 17.95 38.58 7.84
CA VAL A 393 18.32 37.57 6.85
C VAL A 393 18.03 38.18 5.46
N SER A 394 19.07 38.70 4.81
CA SER A 394 18.99 39.09 3.43
C SER A 394 18.81 37.85 2.55
N HIS A 395 17.58 37.47 2.33
CA HIS A 395 17.25 36.55 1.26
C HIS A 395 17.58 37.22 -0.05
N ALA A 396 18.68 36.86 -0.69
CA ALA A 396 18.95 37.23 -2.06
C ALA A 396 17.73 36.78 -2.87
N ASP A 397 16.98 37.76 -3.41
CA ASP A 397 15.86 37.49 -4.31
C ASP A 397 16.45 36.81 -5.57
N ASP A 398 16.41 35.51 -5.60
CA ASP A 398 16.89 34.69 -6.73
C ASP A 398 15.87 34.69 -7.88
N GLY A 399 14.76 35.42 -7.74
CA GLY A 399 13.72 35.57 -8.75
C GLY A 399 12.91 34.29 -9.00
N LEU A 400 12.98 33.33 -8.10
CA LEU A 400 12.18 32.11 -8.19
C LEU A 400 10.76 32.37 -7.64
N PRO A 401 9.71 31.91 -8.32
CA PRO A 401 8.32 32.05 -7.87
C PRO A 401 7.96 31.20 -6.66
N PHE A 402 8.80 30.23 -6.27
CA PHE A 402 8.73 29.38 -5.08
C PHE A 402 10.08 28.70 -4.84
N ARG A 403 10.38 28.33 -3.60
CA ARG A 403 11.68 27.77 -3.20
C ARG A 403 11.68 26.27 -2.95
N TYR A 404 10.51 25.70 -2.65
CA TYR A 404 10.35 24.30 -2.32
C TYR A 404 9.31 23.65 -3.20
N LEU A 405 9.56 22.39 -3.56
CA LEU A 405 8.69 21.55 -4.36
C LEU A 405 8.43 20.23 -3.61
N TYR A 406 7.18 19.80 -3.59
CA TYR A 406 6.77 18.56 -2.94
C TYR A 406 6.06 17.65 -3.94
N GLU A 407 6.41 16.37 -3.90
CA GLU A 407 5.78 15.33 -4.68
C GLU A 407 5.16 14.30 -3.75
N PRO A 408 3.83 14.13 -3.72
CA PRO A 408 3.15 13.16 -2.88
C PRO A 408 3.64 11.73 -3.15
N ASN A 409 3.60 10.88 -2.13
CA ASN A 409 3.93 9.47 -2.29
C ASN A 409 2.86 8.73 -3.13
N ALA A 410 3.16 7.47 -3.50
CA ALA A 410 2.30 6.69 -4.39
C ALA A 410 0.89 6.44 -3.83
N ALA A 411 0.74 6.31 -2.50
CA ALA A 411 -0.58 6.12 -1.88
C ALA A 411 -1.46 7.37 -2.03
N MET A 412 -0.89 8.57 -1.81
CA MET A 412 -1.56 9.86 -2.02
C MET A 412 -1.94 10.07 -3.48
N MET A 413 -1.01 9.71 -4.38
CA MET A 413 -1.25 9.78 -5.83
C MET A 413 -2.43 8.90 -6.25
N LYS A 414 -2.52 7.70 -5.69
CA LYS A 414 -3.62 6.76 -5.94
C LYS A 414 -4.94 7.22 -5.33
N ALA A 415 -4.90 7.82 -4.14
CA ALA A 415 -6.09 8.34 -3.46
C ALA A 415 -6.70 9.54 -4.18
N GLY A 416 -5.89 10.34 -4.87
CA GLY A 416 -6.36 11.58 -5.52
C GLY A 416 -6.71 12.71 -4.54
N CYS A 417 -6.31 12.62 -3.27
CA CYS A 417 -6.68 13.55 -2.19
C CYS A 417 -5.88 14.88 -2.20
N PHE A 418 -5.67 15.48 -3.38
CA PHE A 418 -4.77 16.63 -3.55
C PHE A 418 -5.27 17.91 -2.87
N ALA A 419 -6.58 18.17 -2.86
CA ALA A 419 -7.15 19.31 -2.17
C ALA A 419 -6.97 19.19 -0.65
N ALA A 420 -7.19 17.98 -0.10
CA ALA A 420 -6.96 17.70 1.31
C ALA A 420 -5.48 17.86 1.70
N LEU A 421 -4.53 17.46 0.84
CA LEU A 421 -3.10 17.72 1.04
C LEU A 421 -2.77 19.21 1.05
N SER A 422 -3.30 19.97 0.07
CA SER A 422 -3.13 21.43 0.04
C SER A 422 -3.59 22.08 1.33
N SER A 423 -4.77 21.72 1.80
CA SER A 423 -5.36 22.27 3.03
C SER A 423 -4.57 21.89 4.27
N ALA A 424 -4.22 20.60 4.42
CA ALA A 424 -3.56 20.08 5.63
C ALA A 424 -2.13 20.63 5.82
N PHE A 425 -1.40 20.90 4.74
CA PHE A 425 -0.01 21.36 4.78
C PHE A 425 0.18 22.83 4.39
N GLY A 426 -0.89 23.54 4.04
CA GLY A 426 -0.82 24.93 3.61
C GLY A 426 -0.04 25.12 2.31
N VAL A 427 0.05 24.12 1.45
CA VAL A 427 0.84 24.14 0.22
C VAL A 427 -0.06 24.11 -1.03
N PRO A 428 -0.06 25.16 -1.86
CA PRO A 428 -0.84 25.15 -3.09
C PRO A 428 -0.27 24.15 -4.10
N GLN A 429 -1.14 23.53 -4.86
CA GLN A 429 -0.74 22.74 -6.02
C GLN A 429 -0.18 23.68 -7.10
N LEU A 430 0.96 23.33 -7.72
CA LEU A 430 1.63 24.13 -8.74
C LEU A 430 0.70 24.49 -9.91
N ALA A 431 -0.03 23.51 -10.40
CA ALA A 431 -1.07 23.67 -11.42
C ALA A 431 -2.06 22.49 -11.35
N PRO A 432 -3.28 22.62 -11.88
CA PRO A 432 -4.20 21.50 -12.04
C PRO A 432 -3.51 20.32 -12.75
N ASN A 433 -3.73 19.10 -12.30
CA ASN A 433 -3.13 17.89 -12.86
C ASN A 433 -1.58 17.80 -12.84
N SER A 434 -0.90 18.76 -12.20
CA SER A 434 0.55 18.65 -12.01
C SER A 434 0.92 17.64 -10.92
N HIS A 435 0.07 17.48 -9.92
CA HIS A 435 0.30 16.67 -8.73
C HIS A 435 1.62 17.03 -8.01
N LEU A 436 2.06 18.27 -8.17
CA LEU A 436 3.21 18.88 -7.52
C LEU A 436 2.73 20.05 -6.67
N PHE A 437 3.32 20.18 -5.48
CA PHE A 437 2.96 21.23 -4.53
C PHE A 437 4.18 22.13 -4.29
N VAL A 438 3.96 23.39 -3.95
CA VAL A 438 5.01 24.38 -3.85
C VAL A 438 4.88 25.22 -2.59
N SER A 439 6.00 25.73 -2.09
CA SER A 439 6.05 26.64 -0.95
C SER A 439 7.30 27.54 -1.02
N ASP A 440 7.24 28.68 -0.35
CA ASP A 440 8.40 29.57 -0.17
C ASP A 440 9.20 29.20 1.08
N THR A 441 8.60 28.49 2.02
CA THR A 441 9.23 28.00 3.25
C THR A 441 9.20 26.47 3.30
N PRO A 442 10.15 25.83 4.02
CA PRO A 442 10.12 24.39 4.17
C PRO A 442 8.91 23.95 4.97
N VAL A 443 8.25 22.86 4.51
CA VAL A 443 7.10 22.24 5.17
C VAL A 443 7.51 20.87 5.67
N GLU A 444 7.48 20.70 6.99
CA GLU A 444 7.83 19.46 7.63
C GLU A 444 6.70 18.42 7.55
N GLY A 445 7.08 17.14 7.47
CA GLY A 445 6.16 16.00 7.54
C GLY A 445 5.21 15.87 6.36
N PHE A 446 5.47 16.54 5.23
CA PHE A 446 4.72 16.30 4.00
C PHE A 446 4.87 14.83 3.58
N PRO A 447 3.77 14.10 3.30
CA PRO A 447 3.82 12.67 2.99
C PRO A 447 4.30 12.45 1.55
N GLY A 448 5.60 12.31 1.36
CA GLY A 448 6.21 12.18 0.06
C GLY A 448 7.64 12.67 0.01
N ARG A 449 8.06 13.20 -1.14
CA ARG A 449 9.41 13.73 -1.35
C ARG A 449 9.39 15.26 -1.34
N ALA A 450 10.36 15.84 -0.66
CA ALA A 450 10.57 17.29 -0.58
C ALA A 450 11.88 17.67 -1.30
N PHE A 451 11.85 18.79 -2.01
CA PHE A 451 12.98 19.27 -2.82
C PHE A 451 13.15 20.77 -2.64
N ARG A 452 14.39 21.20 -2.60
CA ARG A 452 14.75 22.63 -2.79
C ARG A 452 14.85 22.92 -4.28
N VAL A 453 14.23 23.99 -4.74
CA VAL A 453 14.25 24.42 -6.14
C VAL A 453 15.54 25.20 -6.42
N ASP A 454 16.31 24.75 -7.41
CA ASP A 454 17.57 25.37 -7.83
C ASP A 454 17.38 26.27 -9.05
N ALA A 455 16.47 25.91 -9.97
CA ALA A 455 16.17 26.71 -11.17
C ALA A 455 14.83 26.31 -11.80
N ILE A 456 14.16 27.27 -12.42
CA ILE A 456 12.98 27.03 -13.26
C ILE A 456 13.31 27.52 -14.67
N MET A 457 13.05 26.69 -15.67
CA MET A 457 13.38 27.01 -17.06
C MET A 457 12.25 26.63 -18.02
N THR A 458 12.13 27.36 -19.11
CA THR A 458 11.25 27.03 -20.22
C THR A 458 11.93 26.05 -21.18
N MET A 459 11.18 25.52 -22.17
CA MET A 459 11.76 24.67 -23.22
C MET A 459 12.63 25.42 -24.25
N GLY A 460 12.88 26.72 -24.04
CA GLY A 460 13.74 27.56 -24.89
C GLY A 460 15.22 27.17 -24.79
N LYS A 461 15.94 27.17 -25.92
CA LYS A 461 17.35 26.73 -25.96
C LYS A 461 18.26 27.50 -24.98
N LYS A 462 18.05 28.81 -24.81
CA LYS A 462 18.86 29.64 -23.89
C LYS A 462 18.62 29.28 -22.44
N ASP A 463 17.35 29.08 -22.05
CA ASP A 463 16.95 28.73 -20.71
C ASP A 463 17.45 27.33 -20.34
N LEU A 464 17.26 26.35 -21.23
CA LEU A 464 17.76 24.97 -21.04
C LEU A 464 19.30 24.99 -20.90
N LYS A 465 20.04 25.72 -21.75
CA LYS A 465 21.50 25.77 -21.65
C LYS A 465 21.97 26.37 -20.31
N ARG A 466 21.27 27.39 -19.81
CA ARG A 466 21.59 28.02 -18.52
C ARG A 466 21.23 27.11 -17.36
N GLY A 467 19.99 26.61 -17.31
CA GLY A 467 19.49 25.82 -16.17
C GLY A 467 20.06 24.42 -16.07
N LEU A 468 20.54 23.84 -17.17
CA LEU A 468 21.16 22.51 -17.20
C LEU A 468 22.71 22.57 -17.24
N SER A 469 23.31 23.76 -17.10
CA SER A 469 24.75 23.92 -17.13
C SER A 469 25.41 23.03 -16.08
N GLY A 470 26.42 22.24 -16.50
CA GLY A 470 27.15 21.32 -15.63
C GLY A 470 26.48 20.00 -15.33
N LEU A 471 25.24 19.76 -15.81
CA LEU A 471 24.56 18.48 -15.61
C LEU A 471 24.88 17.50 -16.73
N THR A 472 25.28 16.29 -16.34
CA THR A 472 25.42 15.11 -17.22
C THR A 472 24.41 14.02 -16.87
N HIS A 473 23.95 13.99 -15.62
CA HIS A 473 22.98 13.02 -15.08
C HIS A 473 21.84 13.76 -14.39
N ALA A 474 20.62 13.22 -14.47
CA ALA A 474 19.49 13.70 -13.69
C ALA A 474 18.40 12.65 -13.57
N ASN A 475 17.72 12.67 -12.42
CA ASN A 475 16.46 11.94 -12.18
C ASN A 475 15.32 12.75 -12.78
N ILE A 476 14.67 12.25 -13.83
CA ILE A 476 13.65 12.99 -14.57
C ILE A 476 12.26 12.45 -14.23
N ALA A 477 11.36 13.35 -13.84
CA ALA A 477 9.93 13.08 -13.69
C ALA A 477 9.11 13.98 -14.62
N THR A 478 8.04 13.44 -15.19
CA THR A 478 7.09 14.20 -16.03
C THR A 478 5.72 14.17 -15.38
N ARG A 479 5.10 15.35 -15.23
CA ARG A 479 3.76 15.53 -14.67
C ARG A 479 2.98 16.52 -15.54
N ASN A 480 1.85 16.08 -16.13
CA ASN A 480 1.10 16.90 -17.06
C ASN A 480 1.99 17.55 -18.15
N PHE A 481 2.80 16.71 -18.79
CA PHE A 481 3.80 17.15 -19.79
C PHE A 481 3.69 16.31 -21.06
N PRO A 482 3.81 16.90 -22.27
CA PRO A 482 3.51 16.19 -23.53
C PRO A 482 4.62 15.24 -24.01
N MET A 483 5.69 15.08 -23.25
CA MET A 483 6.79 14.17 -23.57
C MET A 483 6.97 13.13 -22.45
N SER A 484 7.28 11.90 -22.83
CA SER A 484 7.70 10.88 -21.87
C SER A 484 9.09 11.19 -21.28
N VAL A 485 9.42 10.56 -20.15
CA VAL A 485 10.76 10.66 -19.52
C VAL A 485 11.87 10.33 -20.51
N ASN A 486 11.73 9.25 -21.28
CA ASN A 486 12.76 8.82 -22.26
C ASN A 486 12.94 9.84 -23.41
N GLN A 487 11.83 10.40 -23.93
CA GLN A 487 11.90 11.44 -24.95
C GLN A 487 12.57 12.71 -24.43
N LEU A 488 12.22 13.08 -23.18
CA LEU A 488 12.81 14.27 -22.55
C LEU A 488 14.30 14.05 -22.26
N ARG A 489 14.68 12.90 -21.72
CA ARG A 489 16.07 12.50 -21.46
C ARG A 489 16.94 12.58 -22.72
N SER A 490 16.46 12.01 -23.82
CA SER A 490 17.15 12.06 -25.12
C SER A 490 17.29 13.50 -25.63
N LYS A 491 16.23 14.32 -25.50
CA LYS A 491 16.25 15.72 -25.93
C LYS A 491 17.21 16.58 -25.12
N LEU A 492 17.29 16.37 -23.81
CA LEU A 492 18.17 17.09 -22.92
C LEU A 492 19.61 16.54 -22.91
N ARG A 493 19.85 15.35 -23.51
CA ARG A 493 21.14 14.64 -23.56
C ARG A 493 21.70 14.34 -22.16
N LEU A 494 20.82 13.93 -21.24
CA LEU A 494 21.18 13.57 -19.88
C LEU A 494 21.12 12.04 -19.69
N GLN A 495 22.00 11.52 -18.84
CA GLN A 495 21.96 10.15 -18.37
C GLN A 495 21.08 10.04 -17.12
N ASP A 496 20.72 8.82 -16.75
CA ASP A 496 19.91 8.57 -15.55
C ASP A 496 20.76 8.65 -14.28
N GLY A 497 20.12 9.10 -13.17
CA GLY A 497 20.78 9.16 -11.86
C GLY A 497 21.40 10.52 -11.54
N GLY A 498 22.32 10.51 -10.56
CA GLY A 498 22.91 11.71 -9.97
C GLY A 498 22.01 12.41 -8.96
N ASP A 499 22.46 13.55 -8.43
CA ASP A 499 21.80 14.25 -7.32
C ASP A 499 20.73 15.25 -7.78
N ALA A 500 20.73 15.63 -9.06
CA ALA A 500 19.78 16.57 -9.62
C ALA A 500 18.47 15.88 -10.01
N TYR A 501 17.35 16.51 -9.66
CA TYR A 501 16.00 16.14 -10.09
C TYR A 501 15.47 17.15 -11.07
N LEU A 502 14.81 16.68 -12.13
CA LEU A 502 14.14 17.51 -13.13
C LEU A 502 12.66 17.15 -13.21
N PHE A 503 11.81 18.06 -12.81
CA PHE A 503 10.37 17.92 -12.92
C PHE A 503 9.87 18.71 -14.13
N ALA A 504 9.45 18.00 -15.18
CA ALA A 504 8.85 18.61 -16.35
C ALA A 504 7.32 18.64 -16.20
N THR A 505 6.75 19.84 -16.23
CA THR A 505 5.31 20.05 -15.99
C THR A 505 4.77 21.23 -16.81
N THR A 506 3.46 21.42 -16.73
CA THR A 506 2.77 22.60 -17.27
C THR A 506 2.28 23.45 -16.10
N ASP A 507 2.63 24.74 -16.09
CA ASP A 507 2.24 25.68 -15.03
C ASP A 507 0.78 26.16 -15.19
N ARG A 508 0.29 27.00 -14.25
CA ARG A 508 -1.08 27.58 -14.28
C ARG A 508 -1.37 28.43 -15.51
N ASN A 509 -0.32 28.93 -16.15
CA ASN A 509 -0.42 29.75 -17.37
C ASN A 509 -0.26 28.89 -18.65
N ALA A 510 -0.43 27.58 -18.56
CA ALA A 510 -0.24 26.61 -19.66
C ALA A 510 1.17 26.63 -20.27
N ARG A 511 2.18 27.17 -19.57
CA ARG A 511 3.57 27.18 -20.04
C ARG A 511 4.25 25.88 -19.65
N ARG A 512 4.99 25.29 -20.57
CA ARG A 512 5.81 24.09 -20.33
C ARG A 512 7.11 24.50 -19.64
N ILE A 513 7.31 24.04 -18.42
CA ILE A 513 8.48 24.37 -17.59
C ILE A 513 9.19 23.08 -17.15
N ILE A 514 10.48 23.22 -16.89
CA ILE A 514 11.30 22.22 -16.21
C ILE A 514 11.82 22.87 -14.93
N ILE A 515 11.58 22.23 -13.82
CA ILE A 515 12.05 22.64 -12.50
C ILE A 515 13.24 21.75 -12.17
N ARG A 516 14.41 22.36 -11.97
CA ARG A 516 15.60 21.70 -11.41
C ARG A 516 15.55 21.82 -9.89
N ALA A 517 15.75 20.72 -9.20
CA ALA A 517 15.68 20.70 -7.75
C ALA A 517 16.65 19.67 -7.17
N THR A 518 17.00 19.85 -5.90
CA THR A 518 17.81 18.95 -5.09
C THR A 518 16.95 18.38 -3.98
N HIS A 519 17.05 17.07 -3.72
CA HIS A 519 16.30 16.38 -2.66
C HIS A 519 16.74 16.91 -1.28
N LEU A 520 15.77 17.14 -0.35
CA LEU A 520 16.02 17.59 1.02
C LEU A 520 16.34 16.43 1.96
#